data_60e82ef9a39b2f527c0d03eae1b9f2e8
#
_entry.id   60e82ef9a39b2f527c0d03eae1b9f2e8
#
_cell.length_a   1.000
_cell.length_b   1.000
_cell.length_c   1.000
_cell.angle_alpha   90.00
_cell.angle_beta   90.00
_cell.angle_gamma   90.00
#
_symmetry.space_group_name_H-M   'P 1'
#
loop_
_entity.id
_entity.type
_entity.pdbx_description
1 polymer ?
#
loop_
_entity_poly.entity_id
_entity_poly.type
_entity_poly.pdbx_seq_one_letter_code
_entity_poly.pdbx_strand_id
1 'polypeptide(L)'
;MPLLLFIIMPVLEMWILIEVGSQIGALNTIALVLLTAMVGLALLRRQGFSAIARANQKMQAGEMPLQEMVEGIFLAVGGALLLTPGFVTDAIGFCCLLPGVRQLLLGRLVERMVVSGQGGFYAHTYQQRQGERETTIIEGEFQRESDKRLK
;
A
#
# COMPACT_ATOMS: atom_id res chain seq x y z
N MET A 1 6.66 26.02 -3.15
CA MET A 1 7.13 25.04 -4.14
C MET A 1 6.02 24.10 -4.69
N PRO A 2 4.99 23.62 -3.94
CA PRO A 2 3.95 22.74 -4.51
C PRO A 2 3.06 23.39 -5.56
N LEU A 3 2.79 24.72 -5.42
CA LEU A 3 1.97 25.47 -6.37
C LEU A 3 2.58 25.50 -7.79
N LEU A 4 3.90 25.59 -7.88
CA LEU A 4 4.63 25.63 -9.13
C LEU A 4 4.56 24.29 -9.87
N LEU A 5 4.63 23.17 -9.13
CA LEU A 5 4.44 21.82 -9.66
C LEU A 5 3.01 21.63 -10.23
N PHE A 6 2.01 22.19 -9.53
CA PHE A 6 0.61 22.10 -9.95
C PHE A 6 0.32 22.84 -11.26
N ILE A 7 1.11 23.88 -11.57
CA ILE A 7 0.99 24.63 -12.83
C ILE A 7 1.83 23.99 -13.94
N ILE A 8 3.05 23.57 -13.61
CA ILE A 8 3.99 23.01 -14.60
C ILE A 8 3.49 21.66 -15.13
N MET A 9 2.91 20.80 -14.26
CA MET A 9 2.50 19.46 -14.64
C MET A 9 1.46 19.45 -15.77
N PRO A 10 0.34 20.18 -15.70
CA PRO A 10 -0.61 20.26 -16.82
C PRO A 10 -0.02 20.85 -18.10
N VAL A 11 0.87 21.84 -17.99
CA VAL A 11 1.53 22.44 -19.16
C VAL A 11 2.42 21.42 -19.87
N LEU A 12 3.18 20.66 -19.10
CA LEU A 12 4.04 19.58 -19.60
C LEU A 12 3.22 18.47 -20.25
N GLU A 13 2.09 18.05 -19.63
CA GLU A 13 1.16 17.08 -20.19
C GLU A 13 0.59 17.52 -21.54
N MET A 14 0.11 18.77 -21.60
CA MET A 14 -0.40 19.32 -22.86
C MET A 14 0.67 19.37 -23.94
N TRP A 15 1.90 19.76 -23.58
CA TRP A 15 3.01 19.79 -24.52
C TRP A 15 3.32 18.40 -25.07
N ILE A 16 3.39 17.37 -24.21
CA ILE A 16 3.62 15.98 -24.63
C ILE A 16 2.47 15.47 -25.49
N LEU A 17 1.21 15.76 -25.13
CA LEU A 17 0.05 15.35 -25.91
C LEU A 17 0.07 15.94 -27.33
N ILE A 18 0.47 17.22 -27.47
CA ILE A 18 0.61 17.89 -28.77
C ILE A 18 1.74 17.23 -29.57
N GLU A 19 2.88 17.01 -28.95
CA GLU A 19 4.05 16.42 -29.61
C GLU A 19 3.75 15.00 -30.11
N VAL A 20 3.20 14.15 -29.25
CA VAL A 20 2.80 12.79 -29.61
C VAL A 20 1.68 12.79 -30.67
N GLY A 21 0.69 13.67 -30.49
CA GLY A 21 -0.41 13.83 -31.43
C GLY A 21 0.05 14.27 -32.83
N SER A 22 1.12 15.06 -32.91
CA SER A 22 1.73 15.45 -34.19
C SER A 22 2.39 14.28 -34.92
N GLN A 23 2.94 13.31 -34.18
CA GLN A 23 3.68 12.17 -34.73
C GLN A 23 2.76 11.00 -35.12
N ILE A 24 1.81 10.63 -34.25
CA ILE A 24 0.94 9.46 -34.45
C ILE A 24 -0.47 9.82 -34.90
N GLY A 25 -0.81 11.09 -34.91
CA GLY A 25 -2.15 11.60 -35.25
C GLY A 25 -3.08 11.72 -34.04
N ALA A 26 -3.96 12.71 -34.06
CA ALA A 26 -4.85 13.04 -32.96
C ALA A 26 -5.77 11.88 -32.56
N LEU A 27 -6.31 11.15 -33.53
CA LEU A 27 -7.22 10.02 -33.27
C LEU A 27 -6.54 8.89 -32.48
N ASN A 28 -5.31 8.55 -32.90
CA ASN A 28 -4.52 7.50 -32.21
C ASN A 28 -4.11 7.93 -30.81
N THR A 29 -3.80 9.21 -30.62
CA THR A 29 -3.48 9.77 -29.30
C THR A 29 -4.68 9.70 -28.36
N ILE A 30 -5.86 10.09 -28.83
CA ILE A 30 -7.11 9.98 -28.06
C ILE A 30 -7.42 8.51 -27.72
N ALA A 31 -7.28 7.60 -28.69
CA ALA A 31 -7.53 6.18 -28.47
C ALA A 31 -6.56 5.62 -27.41
N LEU A 32 -5.30 6.03 -27.41
CA LEU A 32 -4.28 5.60 -26.45
C LEU A 32 -4.59 6.12 -25.04
N VAL A 33 -4.99 7.38 -24.90
CA VAL A 33 -5.41 7.98 -23.63
C VAL A 33 -6.65 7.27 -23.08
N LEU A 34 -7.64 6.98 -23.92
CA LEU A 34 -8.83 6.23 -23.49
C LEU A 34 -8.48 4.80 -23.07
N LEU A 35 -7.58 4.14 -23.79
CA LEU A 35 -7.12 2.79 -23.46
C LEU A 35 -6.42 2.76 -22.10
N THR A 36 -5.51 3.71 -21.83
CA THR A 36 -4.80 3.80 -20.54
C THR A 36 -5.78 4.05 -19.40
N ALA A 37 -6.74 4.96 -19.57
CA ALA A 37 -7.77 5.24 -18.60
C ALA A 37 -8.64 4.00 -18.29
N MET A 38 -9.05 3.24 -19.33
CA MET A 38 -9.83 2.01 -19.15
C MET A 38 -9.06 0.93 -18.40
N VAL A 39 -7.80 0.70 -18.79
CA VAL A 39 -6.92 -0.29 -18.12
C VAL A 39 -6.66 0.13 -16.68
N GLY A 40 -6.35 1.40 -16.44
CA GLY A 40 -6.13 1.94 -15.10
C GLY A 40 -7.36 1.80 -14.20
N LEU A 41 -8.53 2.11 -14.72
CA LEU A 41 -9.80 1.94 -13.98
C LEU A 41 -10.11 0.48 -13.66
N ALA A 42 -9.83 -0.44 -14.58
CA ALA A 42 -10.02 -1.87 -14.37
C ALA A 42 -9.07 -2.40 -13.26
N LEU A 43 -7.80 -1.97 -13.30
CA LEU A 43 -6.81 -2.29 -12.27
C LEU A 43 -7.20 -1.71 -10.91
N LEU A 44 -7.61 -0.45 -10.87
CA LEU A 44 -8.05 0.24 -9.66
C LEU A 44 -9.22 -0.48 -9.00
N ARG A 45 -10.25 -0.82 -9.78
CA ARG A 45 -11.42 -1.57 -9.27
C ARG A 45 -11.00 -2.92 -8.69
N ARG A 46 -10.23 -3.71 -9.44
CA ARG A 46 -9.80 -5.05 -9.00
C ARG A 46 -8.98 -4.98 -7.70
N GLN A 47 -8.03 -4.07 -7.62
CA GLN A 47 -7.17 -3.93 -6.46
C GLN A 47 -7.89 -3.28 -5.28
N GLY A 48 -8.74 -2.29 -5.53
CA GLY A 48 -9.54 -1.62 -4.51
C GLY A 48 -10.45 -2.59 -3.77
N PHE A 49 -11.22 -3.41 -4.50
CA PHE A 49 -12.06 -4.44 -3.88
C PHE A 49 -11.24 -5.45 -3.06
N SER A 50 -10.08 -5.86 -3.57
CA SER A 50 -9.20 -6.78 -2.85
C SER A 50 -8.63 -6.16 -1.57
N ALA A 51 -8.24 -4.88 -1.60
CA ALA A 51 -7.73 -4.16 -0.43
C ALA A 51 -8.81 -4.01 0.66
N ILE A 52 -10.03 -3.65 0.27
CA ILE A 52 -11.17 -3.52 1.19
C ILE A 52 -11.51 -4.89 1.81
N ALA A 53 -11.53 -5.97 1.02
CA ALA A 53 -11.81 -7.31 1.53
C ALA A 53 -10.77 -7.74 2.58
N ARG A 54 -9.47 -7.53 2.32
CA ARG A 54 -8.40 -7.81 3.27
C ARG A 54 -8.51 -6.95 4.53
N ALA A 55 -8.83 -5.67 4.38
CA ALA A 55 -9.03 -4.78 5.52
C ALA A 55 -10.17 -5.27 6.43
N ASN A 56 -11.30 -5.66 5.83
CA ASN A 56 -12.44 -6.20 6.58
C ASN A 56 -12.09 -7.51 7.31
N GLN A 57 -11.36 -8.42 6.68
CA GLN A 57 -10.92 -9.66 7.32
C GLN A 57 -10.03 -9.40 8.54
N LYS A 58 -9.09 -8.46 8.45
CA LYS A 58 -8.23 -8.09 9.57
C LYS A 58 -9.03 -7.43 10.70
N MET A 59 -9.96 -6.54 10.38
CA MET A 59 -10.84 -5.93 11.39
C MET A 59 -11.70 -6.96 12.12
N GLN A 60 -12.23 -7.99 11.42
CA GLN A 60 -12.97 -9.09 12.05
C GLN A 60 -12.08 -9.94 12.96
N ALA A 61 -10.78 -10.04 12.65
CA ALA A 61 -9.80 -10.72 13.52
C ALA A 61 -9.31 -9.83 14.69
N GLY A 62 -9.83 -8.60 14.85
CA GLY A 62 -9.40 -7.64 15.85
C GLY A 62 -8.04 -6.99 15.55
N GLU A 63 -7.52 -7.14 14.33
CA GLU A 63 -6.26 -6.57 13.90
C GLU A 63 -6.47 -5.20 13.21
N MET A 64 -5.57 -4.24 13.42
CA MET A 64 -5.59 -2.97 12.69
C MET A 64 -5.07 -3.16 11.26
N PRO A 65 -5.86 -2.82 10.23
CA PRO A 65 -5.48 -3.00 8.81
C PRO A 65 -4.62 -1.83 8.29
N LEU A 66 -3.53 -1.49 8.98
CA LEU A 66 -2.69 -0.33 8.64
C LEU A 66 -2.08 -0.42 7.25
N GLN A 67 -1.63 -1.61 6.85
CA GLN A 67 -1.06 -1.85 5.53
C GLN A 67 -2.11 -1.64 4.43
N GLU A 68 -3.33 -2.10 4.64
CA GLU A 68 -4.46 -1.96 3.71
C GLU A 68 -4.92 -0.50 3.62
N MET A 69 -4.84 0.26 4.71
CA MET A 69 -5.13 1.70 4.70
C MET A 69 -4.12 2.47 3.85
N VAL A 70 -2.81 2.22 4.04
CA VAL A 70 -1.77 2.84 3.21
C VAL A 70 -1.91 2.40 1.76
N GLU A 71 -2.19 1.11 1.50
CA GLU A 71 -2.50 0.59 0.18
C GLU A 71 -3.67 1.34 -0.47
N GLY A 72 -4.73 1.60 0.28
CA GLY A 72 -5.89 2.37 -0.17
C GLY A 72 -5.53 3.81 -0.59
N ILE A 73 -4.63 4.46 0.14
CA ILE A 73 -4.15 5.81 -0.21
C ILE A 73 -3.39 5.78 -1.54
N PHE A 74 -2.48 4.81 -1.76
CA PHE A 74 -1.77 4.67 -3.04
C PHE A 74 -2.73 4.40 -4.20
N LEU A 75 -3.75 3.57 -3.98
CA LEU A 75 -4.79 3.29 -4.98
C LEU A 75 -5.61 4.54 -5.29
N ALA A 76 -5.98 5.34 -4.28
CA ALA A 76 -6.73 6.57 -4.46
C ALA A 76 -5.92 7.62 -5.23
N VAL A 77 -4.65 7.82 -4.86
CA VAL A 77 -3.75 8.74 -5.57
C VAL A 77 -3.51 8.29 -7.00
N GLY A 78 -3.18 7.02 -7.22
CA GLY A 78 -2.98 6.45 -8.55
C GLY A 78 -4.23 6.56 -9.42
N GLY A 79 -5.41 6.30 -8.85
CA GLY A 79 -6.69 6.46 -9.54
C GLY A 79 -7.00 7.91 -9.90
N ALA A 80 -6.73 8.86 -9.00
CA ALA A 80 -6.90 10.28 -9.25
C ALA A 80 -5.98 10.78 -10.38
N LEU A 81 -4.73 10.30 -10.43
CA LEU A 81 -3.78 10.63 -11.50
C LEU A 81 -4.24 10.10 -12.85
N LEU A 82 -4.77 8.88 -12.90
CA LEU A 82 -5.31 8.29 -14.14
C LEU A 82 -6.63 8.92 -14.62
N LEU A 83 -7.36 9.62 -13.75
CA LEU A 83 -8.55 10.39 -14.14
C LEU A 83 -8.18 11.71 -14.83
N THR A 84 -6.97 12.20 -14.59
CA THR A 84 -6.44 13.39 -15.28
C THR A 84 -5.71 12.89 -16.54
N PRO A 85 -6.29 13.05 -17.74
CA PRO A 85 -5.72 12.47 -18.95
C PRO A 85 -4.34 13.09 -19.25
N GLY A 86 -3.30 12.24 -19.24
CA GLY A 86 -1.94 12.66 -19.54
C GLY A 86 -0.98 11.47 -19.63
N PHE A 87 0.15 11.66 -20.31
CA PHE A 87 1.14 10.59 -20.47
C PHE A 87 1.98 10.37 -19.21
N VAL A 88 2.43 11.44 -18.59
CA VAL A 88 3.29 11.37 -17.40
C VAL A 88 2.46 11.02 -16.17
N THR A 89 1.31 11.67 -15.99
CA THR A 89 0.38 11.36 -14.90
C THR A 89 -0.14 9.93 -14.97
N ASP A 90 -0.43 9.42 -16.17
CA ASP A 90 -0.82 8.02 -16.36
C ASP A 90 0.32 7.07 -15.99
N ALA A 91 1.55 7.34 -16.42
CA ALA A 91 2.71 6.53 -16.05
C ALA A 91 2.92 6.47 -14.53
N ILE A 92 2.82 7.62 -13.85
CA ILE A 92 2.93 7.70 -12.38
C ILE A 92 1.76 6.97 -11.72
N GLY A 93 0.53 7.16 -12.21
CA GLY A 93 -0.67 6.48 -11.75
C GLY A 93 -0.53 4.96 -11.85
N PHE A 94 -0.07 4.44 -12.99
CA PHE A 94 0.23 3.02 -13.14
C PHE A 94 1.29 2.53 -12.17
N CYS A 95 2.36 3.28 -11.95
CA CYS A 95 3.38 2.94 -10.94
C CYS A 95 2.78 2.80 -9.54
N CYS A 96 1.85 3.68 -9.17
CA CYS A 96 1.14 3.60 -7.88
C CYS A 96 0.18 2.41 -7.80
N LEU A 97 -0.41 1.99 -8.94
CA LEU A 97 -1.32 0.86 -8.99
C LEU A 97 -0.60 -0.50 -9.04
N LEU A 98 0.62 -0.58 -9.57
CA LEU A 98 1.34 -1.85 -9.67
C LEU A 98 1.75 -2.37 -8.29
N PRO A 99 1.31 -3.59 -7.89
CA PRO A 99 1.57 -4.10 -6.54
C PRO A 99 3.07 -4.28 -6.25
N GLY A 100 3.89 -4.60 -7.25
CA GLY A 100 5.35 -4.72 -7.09
C GLY A 100 6.03 -3.41 -6.74
N VAL A 101 5.69 -2.32 -7.44
CA VAL A 101 6.25 -0.98 -7.19
C VAL A 101 5.81 -0.47 -5.81
N ARG A 102 4.55 -0.70 -5.47
CA ARG A 102 3.99 -0.31 -4.18
C ARG A 102 4.66 -1.04 -3.01
N GLN A 103 4.88 -2.35 -3.11
CA GLN A 103 5.59 -3.12 -2.07
C GLN A 103 7.02 -2.62 -1.85
N LEU A 104 7.70 -2.25 -2.94
CA LEU A 104 9.06 -1.69 -2.87
C LEU A 104 9.06 -0.30 -2.23
N LEU A 105 8.06 0.54 -2.52
CA LEU A 105 7.90 1.85 -1.91
C LEU A 105 7.48 1.75 -0.44
N LEU A 106 6.53 0.85 -0.11
CA LEU A 106 6.09 0.59 1.25
C LEU A 106 7.23 0.03 2.11
N GLY A 107 8.03 -0.92 1.58
CA GLY A 107 9.19 -1.45 2.28
C GLY A 107 10.16 -0.35 2.69
N ARG A 108 10.54 0.52 1.76
CA ARG A 108 11.42 1.67 2.04
C ARG A 108 10.81 2.70 2.99
N LEU A 109 9.49 2.92 2.92
CA LEU A 109 8.80 3.86 3.80
C LEU A 109 8.73 3.33 5.23
N VAL A 110 8.41 2.05 5.40
CA VAL A 110 8.37 1.36 6.70
C VAL A 110 9.76 1.30 7.33
N GLU A 111 10.80 0.96 6.56
CA GLU A 111 12.18 0.99 7.05
C GLU A 111 12.58 2.38 7.58
N ARG A 112 12.23 3.45 6.86
CA ARG A 112 12.51 4.81 7.32
C ARG A 112 11.72 5.21 8.57
N MET A 113 10.48 4.76 8.72
CA MET A 113 9.66 5.01 9.91
C MET A 113 10.20 4.25 11.13
N VAL A 114 10.67 3.03 10.97
CA VAL A 114 11.27 2.22 12.03
C VAL A 114 12.61 2.80 12.49
N VAL A 115 13.44 3.27 11.56
CA VAL A 115 14.75 3.89 11.88
C VAL A 115 14.60 5.27 12.53
N SER A 116 13.51 5.99 12.27
CA SER A 116 13.28 7.34 12.82
C SER A 116 12.76 7.37 14.26
N GLY A 117 12.77 6.25 14.99
CA GLY A 117 12.50 6.21 16.45
C GLY A 117 11.07 6.49 16.90
N GLN A 118 10.13 6.80 16.00
CA GLN A 118 8.71 6.99 16.32
C GLN A 118 7.86 5.75 16.09
N GLY A 119 8.48 4.64 15.66
CA GLY A 119 7.83 3.38 15.30
C GLY A 119 7.69 2.35 16.43
N GLY A 120 7.77 2.74 17.69
CA GLY A 120 7.63 1.81 18.83
C GLY A 120 6.30 1.03 18.87
N PHE A 121 5.32 1.44 18.07
CA PHE A 121 4.02 0.76 17.99
C PHE A 121 4.01 -0.42 17.00
N TYR A 122 4.91 -0.44 16.01
CA TYR A 122 4.92 -1.50 14.98
C TYR A 122 5.83 -2.68 15.31
N ALA A 123 6.84 -2.47 16.17
CA ALA A 123 7.78 -3.53 16.54
C ALA A 123 7.14 -4.65 17.37
N HIS A 124 6.07 -4.34 18.12
CA HIS A 124 5.41 -5.32 19.00
C HIS A 124 4.62 -6.40 18.22
N THR A 125 4.13 -6.09 17.01
CA THR A 125 3.29 -7.03 16.25
C THR A 125 4.10 -8.07 15.47
N TYR A 126 5.34 -7.76 15.08
CA TYR A 126 6.20 -8.71 14.38
C TYR A 126 6.95 -9.68 15.31
N GLN A 127 7.24 -9.24 16.53
CA GLN A 127 7.95 -10.07 17.51
C GLN A 127 7.05 -11.15 18.13
N GLN A 128 5.75 -10.90 18.19
CA GLN A 128 4.80 -11.88 18.74
C GLN A 128 4.54 -13.08 17.80
N ARG A 129 4.78 -12.93 16.50
CA ARG A 129 4.63 -14.03 15.52
C ARG A 129 5.85 -14.96 15.43
N GLN A 130 7.01 -14.54 15.91
CA GLN A 130 8.23 -15.35 15.91
C GLN A 130 8.45 -16.06 17.27
N GLY A 131 7.76 -15.61 18.32
CA GLY A 131 7.84 -16.19 19.68
C GLY A 131 6.95 -17.40 19.94
N GLU A 132 5.97 -17.69 19.04
CA GLU A 132 5.04 -18.83 19.26
C GLU A 132 5.55 -20.19 18.79
N ARG A 133 6.83 -20.31 18.41
CA ARG A 133 7.45 -21.60 18.04
C ARG A 133 8.51 -22.12 19.02
N GLU A 134 8.76 -21.43 20.11
CA GLU A 134 9.51 -22.02 21.21
C GLU A 134 8.54 -22.39 22.33
N THR A 135 8.12 -23.64 22.31
CA THR A 135 7.44 -24.29 23.41
C THR A 135 8.41 -24.37 24.59
N THR A 136 8.42 -23.33 25.42
CA THR A 136 9.09 -23.41 26.72
C THR A 136 8.28 -24.34 27.60
N ILE A 137 8.66 -25.59 27.62
CA ILE A 137 8.16 -26.58 28.60
C ILE A 137 8.71 -26.09 29.95
N ILE A 138 7.84 -25.46 30.75
CA ILE A 138 8.14 -25.21 32.16
C ILE A 138 7.86 -26.50 32.89
N GLU A 139 8.88 -27.31 33.15
CA GLU A 139 8.82 -28.38 34.14
C GLU A 139 8.63 -27.76 35.51
N GLY A 140 7.38 -27.69 35.95
CA GLY A 140 7.02 -27.37 37.33
C GLY A 140 7.18 -28.59 38.20
N GLU A 141 8.24 -28.66 38.98
CA GLU A 141 8.40 -29.63 40.03
C GLU A 141 7.44 -29.32 41.17
N PHE A 142 6.35 -30.13 41.27
CA PHE A 142 5.40 -30.05 42.37
C PHE A 142 5.97 -30.83 43.56
N GLN A 143 6.54 -30.14 44.57
CA GLN A 143 6.78 -30.72 45.89
C GLN A 143 5.44 -30.77 46.66
N ARG A 144 4.92 -31.98 46.89
CA ARG A 144 3.82 -32.23 47.82
C ARG A 144 4.38 -32.09 49.23
N GLU A 145 4.06 -31.02 49.91
CA GLU A 145 4.25 -30.90 51.36
C GLU A 145 3.21 -31.80 52.07
N SER A 146 3.66 -32.86 52.69
CA SER A 146 2.84 -33.79 53.47
C SER A 146 2.37 -33.10 54.73
N ASP A 147 1.08 -32.84 54.81
CA ASP A 147 0.40 -32.32 56.00
C ASP A 147 0.48 -33.34 57.16
N LYS A 148 1.38 -33.07 58.10
CA LYS A 148 1.53 -33.81 59.38
C LYS A 148 0.81 -33.03 60.47
N ARG A 149 -0.53 -33.01 60.45
CA ARG A 149 -1.30 -32.65 61.66
C ARG A 149 -2.59 -33.43 61.71
N LEU A 150 -2.54 -34.56 62.36
CA LEU A 150 -3.66 -35.09 63.13
C LEU A 150 -3.08 -36.09 64.15
N LYS A 151 -2.81 -35.58 65.33
CA LYS A 151 -2.98 -36.30 66.61
C LYS A 151 -3.44 -35.27 67.63
#